data_bba0adc7fec87040d8a87583f2f974bb
#
_entry.id   bba0adc7fec87040d8a87583f2f974bb
#
_cell.length_a   1.000
_cell.length_b   1.000
_cell.length_c   1.000
_cell.angle_alpha   90.00
_cell.angle_beta   90.00
_cell.angle_gamma   90.00
#
_symmetry.space_group_name_H-M   'P 1'
#
loop_
_entity.id
_entity.type
_entity.pdbx_description
1 polymer ?
#
loop_
_entity_poly.entity_id
_entity_poly.type
_entity_poly.pdbx_seq_one_letter_code
_entity_poly.pdbx_strand_id
1 'polypeptide(L)'
;GGAGSSGATASAATSDRVNRAMASFVSRYEASSWATTYTTKVRFAFPDGPRQISTQAVSEGYGTLHHTSVSQGRWFRSDDADDLSPTLVVSQGFLEDLGISELTEPVTVTSYTPVRTTFTIVGVLEPENLSYCTTTDAEGNTIPCPQPLSAFVLADSYEQQLPEESERPIPTLEIWAGKAEAQQVKDLAKASLDAQFGQGSTQTTDNVSGSSNVSADAFTTVVTGSGVFVMILGALSLVNISLVTVRQRIHEIGVRRSFGATSRRIFFSIMLESVVATVVAGVVGVGIAIVALRWVPLSAVFDGLPMPSNPPFPMLAAVIGLLAATAVGALSGIIPAIVAVRIRPIDAIRY
;
A
#
# COMPACT_ATOMS: atom_id res chain seq x y z
N GLY A 1 -4.55 -12.45 8.05
CA GLY A 1 -5.65 -13.40 8.04
C GLY A 1 -6.30 -13.43 6.68
N GLY A 2 -5.74 -14.25 5.76
CA GLY A 2 -6.35 -14.47 4.46
C GLY A 2 -7.69 -15.18 4.67
N ALA A 3 -8.78 -14.56 4.23
CA ALA A 3 -10.06 -15.23 4.09
C ALA A 3 -9.86 -16.33 3.05
N GLY A 4 -9.74 -17.58 3.52
CA GLY A 4 -9.75 -18.74 2.65
C GLY A 4 -11.08 -18.77 1.89
N SER A 5 -11.07 -18.37 0.66
CA SER A 5 -12.09 -18.76 -0.31
C SER A 5 -12.09 -20.28 -0.30
N SER A 6 -13.16 -20.91 0.22
CA SER A 6 -13.43 -22.33 -0.02
C SER A 6 -13.65 -22.46 -1.52
N GLY A 7 -12.56 -22.69 -2.27
CA GLY A 7 -12.55 -22.67 -3.70
C GLY A 7 -13.47 -23.76 -4.24
N ALA A 8 -14.35 -23.40 -5.14
CA ALA A 8 -15.06 -24.37 -5.95
C ALA A 8 -14.02 -25.23 -6.66
N THR A 9 -14.21 -26.54 -6.65
CA THR A 9 -13.36 -27.47 -7.40
C THR A 9 -14.01 -27.82 -8.73
N ALA A 10 -13.20 -28.10 -9.72
CA ALA A 10 -13.62 -28.48 -11.05
C ALA A 10 -12.72 -29.61 -11.60
N SER A 11 -13.17 -30.28 -12.65
CA SER A 11 -12.32 -31.23 -13.38
C SER A 11 -11.13 -30.50 -14.00
N ALA A 12 -10.01 -31.21 -14.23
CA ALA A 12 -8.82 -30.68 -14.87
C ALA A 12 -9.14 -29.93 -16.17
N ALA A 13 -9.95 -30.52 -17.06
CA ALA A 13 -10.37 -29.90 -18.32
C ALA A 13 -11.14 -28.58 -18.13
N THR A 14 -11.90 -28.44 -17.03
CA THR A 14 -12.63 -27.20 -16.72
C THR A 14 -11.65 -26.16 -16.19
N SER A 15 -10.74 -26.55 -15.29
CA SER A 15 -9.69 -25.66 -14.76
C SER A 15 -8.83 -25.10 -15.90
N ASP A 16 -8.36 -25.96 -16.82
CA ASP A 16 -7.58 -25.55 -17.99
C ASP A 16 -8.36 -24.57 -18.90
N ARG A 17 -9.67 -24.77 -19.04
CA ARG A 17 -10.50 -23.85 -19.80
C ARG A 17 -10.64 -22.50 -19.11
N VAL A 18 -10.76 -22.49 -17.79
CA VAL A 18 -10.80 -21.26 -16.98
C VAL A 18 -9.45 -20.53 -17.08
N ASN A 19 -8.34 -21.23 -16.90
CA ASN A 19 -6.98 -20.65 -17.03
C ASN A 19 -6.77 -20.00 -18.41
N ARG A 20 -7.15 -20.69 -19.49
CA ARG A 20 -7.09 -20.12 -20.86
C ARG A 20 -7.98 -18.91 -21.06
N ALA A 21 -9.15 -18.90 -20.48
CA ALA A 21 -10.08 -17.76 -20.55
C ALA A 21 -9.49 -16.54 -19.81
N MET A 22 -8.92 -16.74 -18.63
CA MET A 22 -8.25 -15.70 -17.85
C MET A 22 -7.03 -15.16 -18.61
N ALA A 23 -6.17 -16.02 -19.15
CA ALA A 23 -5.01 -15.62 -19.95
C ALA A 23 -5.42 -14.82 -21.20
N SER A 24 -6.51 -15.25 -21.89
CA SER A 24 -7.02 -14.53 -23.06
C SER A 24 -7.59 -13.16 -22.69
N PHE A 25 -8.22 -13.04 -21.54
CA PHE A 25 -8.69 -11.75 -21.01
C PHE A 25 -7.51 -10.81 -20.74
N VAL A 26 -6.53 -11.26 -19.98
CA VAL A 26 -5.34 -10.48 -19.64
C VAL A 26 -4.59 -10.00 -20.88
N SER A 27 -4.38 -10.88 -21.87
CA SER A 27 -3.68 -10.54 -23.11
C SER A 27 -4.48 -9.55 -23.97
N ARG A 28 -5.82 -9.66 -23.98
CA ARG A 28 -6.70 -8.77 -24.77
C ARG A 28 -6.74 -7.34 -24.23
N TYR A 29 -6.70 -7.21 -22.90
CA TYR A 29 -6.79 -5.91 -22.23
C TYR A 29 -5.43 -5.37 -21.76
N GLU A 30 -4.33 -6.04 -22.17
CA GLU A 30 -2.95 -5.63 -21.88
C GLU A 30 -2.73 -5.30 -20.39
N ALA A 31 -3.31 -6.11 -19.49
CA ALA A 31 -3.15 -5.91 -18.06
C ALA A 31 -1.67 -5.99 -17.69
N SER A 32 -1.12 -4.86 -17.22
CA SER A 32 0.32 -4.73 -16.95
C SER A 32 0.77 -5.49 -15.70
N SER A 33 -0.14 -5.74 -14.77
CA SER A 33 0.15 -6.41 -13.50
C SER A 33 -1.02 -7.30 -13.11
N TRP A 34 -0.82 -8.60 -13.13
CA TRP A 34 -1.82 -9.60 -12.83
C TRP A 34 -1.19 -10.88 -12.27
N ALA A 35 -2.00 -11.66 -11.59
CA ALA A 35 -1.63 -12.97 -11.10
C ALA A 35 -2.85 -13.89 -11.04
N THR A 36 -2.62 -15.19 -11.11
CA THR A 36 -3.61 -16.19 -10.71
C THR A 36 -3.17 -16.86 -9.42
N THR A 37 -4.12 -17.16 -8.56
CA THR A 37 -3.86 -17.81 -7.29
C THR A 37 -5.00 -18.75 -6.89
N TYR A 38 -4.65 -19.84 -6.23
CA TYR A 38 -5.59 -20.67 -5.49
C TYR A 38 -4.91 -21.33 -4.29
N THR A 39 -5.69 -21.70 -3.29
CA THR A 39 -5.18 -22.37 -2.10
C THR A 39 -5.39 -23.86 -2.20
N THR A 40 -4.35 -24.62 -1.93
CA THR A 40 -4.39 -26.09 -1.82
C THR A 40 -3.78 -26.52 -0.49
N LYS A 41 -4.05 -27.76 -0.11
CA LYS A 41 -3.49 -28.36 1.11
C LYS A 41 -2.52 -29.46 0.72
N VAL A 42 -1.25 -29.22 0.97
CA VAL A 42 -0.18 -30.18 0.68
C VAL A 42 0.35 -30.76 1.98
N ARG A 43 0.53 -32.07 2.02
CA ARG A 43 1.09 -32.75 3.18
C ARG A 43 2.58 -33.03 2.96
N PHE A 44 3.42 -32.24 3.61
CA PHE A 44 4.87 -32.35 3.51
C PHE A 44 5.47 -33.24 4.60
N ALA A 45 6.62 -33.82 4.28
CA ALA A 45 7.44 -34.57 5.23
C ALA A 45 8.29 -33.61 6.08
N PHE A 46 8.08 -33.63 7.38
CA PHE A 46 8.95 -32.95 8.33
C PHE A 46 9.68 -33.99 9.20
N PRO A 47 10.79 -33.64 9.89
CA PRO A 47 11.53 -34.56 10.74
C PRO A 47 10.70 -35.19 11.87
N ASP A 48 9.72 -34.47 12.38
CA ASP A 48 8.78 -34.89 13.44
C ASP A 48 7.53 -35.61 12.90
N GLY A 49 7.39 -35.72 11.58
CA GLY A 49 6.28 -36.40 10.90
C GLY A 49 5.60 -35.55 9.85
N PRO A 50 4.74 -36.18 9.02
CA PRO A 50 4.08 -35.44 7.93
C PRO A 50 3.03 -34.49 8.46
N ARG A 51 3.09 -33.21 8.04
CA ARG A 51 2.14 -32.15 8.36
C ARG A 51 1.47 -31.58 7.12
N GLN A 52 0.21 -31.20 7.29
CA GLN A 52 -0.58 -30.56 6.22
C GLN A 52 -0.41 -29.05 6.30
N ILE A 53 0.12 -28.47 5.22
CA ILE A 53 0.40 -27.05 5.11
C ILE A 53 -0.54 -26.43 4.06
N SER A 54 -1.10 -25.28 4.41
CA SER A 54 -1.83 -24.44 3.45
C SER A 54 -0.83 -23.88 2.45
N THR A 55 -0.93 -24.31 1.20
CA THR A 55 -0.02 -23.95 0.12
C THR A 55 -0.76 -23.11 -0.90
N GLN A 56 -0.22 -21.96 -1.26
CA GLN A 56 -0.77 -21.13 -2.31
C GLN A 56 -0.09 -21.48 -3.63
N ALA A 57 -0.89 -21.96 -4.60
CA ALA A 57 -0.44 -22.10 -5.98
C ALA A 57 -0.66 -20.76 -6.68
N VAL A 58 0.41 -20.22 -7.25
CA VAL A 58 0.44 -18.85 -7.79
C VAL A 58 1.10 -18.82 -9.16
N SER A 59 0.74 -17.85 -9.99
CA SER A 59 1.49 -17.53 -11.20
C SER A 59 2.73 -16.70 -10.88
N GLU A 60 3.68 -16.64 -11.81
CA GLU A 60 4.94 -15.89 -11.67
C GLU A 60 4.71 -14.42 -11.22
N GLY A 61 3.70 -13.76 -11.81
CA GLY A 61 3.38 -12.35 -11.53
C GLY A 61 2.93 -12.04 -10.10
N TYR A 62 2.59 -13.06 -9.30
CA TYR A 62 2.08 -12.89 -7.94
C TYR A 62 3.07 -12.13 -7.03
N GLY A 63 4.34 -12.48 -7.09
CA GLY A 63 5.38 -11.83 -6.26
C GLY A 63 5.50 -10.33 -6.53
N THR A 64 5.41 -9.93 -7.80
CA THR A 64 5.45 -8.52 -8.21
C THR A 64 4.16 -7.79 -7.81
N LEU A 65 3.00 -8.44 -8.01
CA LEU A 65 1.68 -7.87 -7.69
C LEU A 65 1.52 -7.61 -6.19
N HIS A 66 1.98 -8.53 -5.36
CA HIS A 66 1.88 -8.47 -3.90
C HIS A 66 3.12 -7.89 -3.20
N HIS A 67 4.12 -7.44 -3.97
CA HIS A 67 5.41 -6.98 -3.43
C HIS A 67 6.03 -7.97 -2.44
N THR A 68 5.94 -9.26 -2.77
CA THR A 68 6.42 -10.32 -1.88
C THR A 68 7.93 -10.25 -1.73
N SER A 69 8.40 -10.07 -0.49
CA SER A 69 9.82 -9.99 -0.15
C SER A 69 10.37 -11.37 0.17
N VAL A 70 11.50 -11.72 -0.44
CA VAL A 70 12.24 -12.95 -0.21
C VAL A 70 13.54 -12.60 0.52
N SER A 71 13.75 -13.20 1.71
CA SER A 71 14.93 -12.94 2.54
C SER A 71 16.14 -13.78 2.10
N GLN A 72 15.90 -14.99 1.59
CA GLN A 72 16.94 -15.92 1.14
C GLN A 72 16.50 -16.58 -0.16
N GLY A 73 17.44 -16.77 -1.09
CA GLY A 73 17.15 -17.35 -2.39
C GLY A 73 16.44 -16.39 -3.33
N ARG A 74 15.40 -16.86 -4.03
CA ARG A 74 14.68 -16.08 -5.03
C ARG A 74 13.18 -16.40 -5.09
N TRP A 75 12.40 -15.51 -5.69
CA TRP A 75 11.03 -15.79 -6.12
C TRP A 75 11.02 -16.62 -7.41
N PHE A 76 9.85 -17.11 -7.81
CA PHE A 76 9.65 -17.89 -9.02
C PHE A 76 10.07 -17.13 -10.29
N ARG A 77 10.48 -17.90 -11.30
CA ARG A 77 10.79 -17.46 -12.65
C ARG A 77 10.00 -18.27 -13.66
N SER A 78 9.87 -17.75 -14.86
CA SER A 78 9.18 -18.44 -15.96
C SER A 78 9.77 -19.81 -16.31
N ASP A 79 11.09 -19.97 -16.18
CA ASP A 79 11.80 -21.23 -16.44
C ASP A 79 11.50 -22.32 -15.38
N ASP A 80 11.07 -21.93 -14.17
CA ASP A 80 10.70 -22.90 -13.13
C ASP A 80 9.44 -23.74 -13.51
N ALA A 81 8.66 -23.31 -14.48
CA ALA A 81 7.49 -24.06 -14.95
C ALA A 81 7.89 -25.37 -15.67
N ASP A 82 9.07 -25.40 -16.27
CA ASP A 82 9.58 -26.55 -17.03
C ASP A 82 10.42 -27.51 -16.17
N ASP A 83 10.62 -27.18 -14.89
CA ASP A 83 11.39 -28.00 -13.97
C ASP A 83 10.66 -29.32 -13.63
N LEU A 84 11.40 -30.43 -13.65
CA LEU A 84 10.86 -31.75 -13.26
C LEU A 84 10.46 -31.83 -11.79
N SER A 85 11.08 -31.05 -10.93
CA SER A 85 10.79 -30.91 -9.51
C SER A 85 10.11 -29.54 -9.30
N PRO A 86 8.83 -29.50 -8.93
CA PRO A 86 8.16 -28.22 -8.70
C PRO A 86 8.90 -27.37 -7.67
N THR A 87 9.06 -26.09 -7.97
CA THR A 87 9.74 -25.15 -7.08
C THR A 87 8.81 -24.67 -5.98
N LEU A 88 9.37 -24.42 -4.81
CA LEU A 88 8.67 -24.00 -3.60
C LEU A 88 9.35 -22.76 -3.00
N VAL A 89 8.54 -21.79 -2.62
CA VAL A 89 8.97 -20.67 -1.76
C VAL A 89 8.24 -20.81 -0.44
N VAL A 90 8.97 -20.80 0.67
CA VAL A 90 8.44 -21.14 1.98
C VAL A 90 8.61 -20.00 2.98
N SER A 91 7.83 -20.01 4.05
CA SER A 91 8.07 -19.12 5.19
C SER A 91 9.30 -19.53 5.98
N GLN A 92 9.85 -18.61 6.77
CA GLN A 92 10.97 -18.89 7.67
C GLN A 92 10.64 -20.03 8.64
N GLY A 93 9.42 -20.05 9.20
CA GLY A 93 8.98 -21.12 10.11
C GLY A 93 8.94 -22.50 9.45
N PHE A 94 8.62 -22.59 8.16
CA PHE A 94 8.65 -23.85 7.43
C PHE A 94 10.07 -24.38 7.32
N LEU A 95 11.05 -23.50 7.05
CA LEU A 95 12.46 -23.89 6.95
C LEU A 95 13.03 -24.35 8.29
N GLU A 96 12.70 -23.61 9.37
CA GLU A 96 13.10 -23.93 10.74
C GLU A 96 12.56 -25.29 11.19
N ASP A 97 11.31 -25.61 10.86
CA ASP A 97 10.69 -26.89 11.15
C ASP A 97 11.29 -28.07 10.34
N LEU A 98 11.94 -27.79 9.21
CA LEU A 98 12.79 -28.78 8.53
C LEU A 98 14.16 -28.98 9.22
N GLY A 99 14.46 -28.20 10.26
CA GLY A 99 15.74 -28.21 10.95
C GLY A 99 16.85 -27.43 10.24
N ILE A 100 16.45 -26.51 9.33
CA ILE A 100 17.38 -25.73 8.50
C ILE A 100 17.24 -24.26 8.89
N SER A 101 18.35 -23.62 9.26
CA SER A 101 18.36 -22.21 9.66
C SER A 101 18.56 -21.25 8.48
N GLU A 102 19.31 -21.68 7.45
CA GLU A 102 19.64 -20.85 6.30
C GLU A 102 19.62 -21.68 5.00
N LEU A 103 19.07 -21.09 3.93
CA LEU A 103 19.00 -21.70 2.61
C LEU A 103 20.28 -21.37 1.83
N THR A 104 21.36 -22.12 2.07
CA THR A 104 22.65 -21.95 1.36
C THR A 104 22.70 -22.73 0.05
N GLU A 105 21.97 -23.84 -0.02
CA GLU A 105 21.86 -24.70 -1.20
C GLU A 105 20.39 -25.07 -1.43
N PRO A 106 19.97 -25.44 -2.65
CA PRO A 106 18.62 -25.92 -2.92
C PRO A 106 18.29 -27.14 -2.05
N VAL A 107 17.27 -27.02 -1.22
CA VAL A 107 16.78 -28.05 -0.33
C VAL A 107 15.57 -28.72 -0.96
N THR A 108 15.47 -30.05 -0.84
CA THR A 108 14.31 -30.78 -1.32
C THR A 108 13.41 -31.24 -0.17
N VAL A 109 12.09 -31.17 -0.38
CA VAL A 109 11.10 -31.68 0.55
C VAL A 109 10.09 -32.56 -0.18
N THR A 110 9.75 -33.70 0.41
CA THR A 110 8.79 -34.64 -0.18
C THR A 110 7.37 -34.32 0.28
N SER A 111 6.41 -34.32 -0.64
CA SER A 111 4.97 -34.33 -0.31
C SER A 111 4.40 -35.73 -0.37
N TYR A 112 3.32 -35.97 0.37
CA TYR A 112 2.57 -37.22 0.36
C TYR A 112 1.18 -37.08 -0.27
N THR A 113 0.55 -35.93 -0.11
CA THR A 113 -0.78 -35.63 -0.65
C THR A 113 -0.82 -34.20 -1.18
N PRO A 114 -1.57 -33.94 -2.26
CA PRO A 114 -2.43 -34.82 -3.04
C PRO A 114 -1.67 -35.83 -3.89
N VAL A 115 -0.40 -35.57 -4.19
CA VAL A 115 0.49 -36.44 -4.96
C VAL A 115 1.81 -36.60 -4.23
N ARG A 116 2.43 -37.77 -4.37
CA ARG A 116 3.79 -37.98 -3.85
C ARG A 116 4.81 -37.44 -4.86
N THR A 117 5.35 -36.29 -4.54
CA THR A 117 6.41 -35.65 -5.36
C THR A 117 7.44 -35.00 -4.49
N THR A 118 8.56 -34.63 -5.09
CA THR A 118 9.64 -33.91 -4.40
C THR A 118 9.63 -32.47 -4.90
N PHE A 119 9.60 -31.53 -3.98
CA PHE A 119 9.69 -30.10 -4.26
C PHE A 119 11.10 -29.60 -3.98
N THR A 120 11.53 -28.60 -4.73
CA THR A 120 12.80 -27.91 -4.50
C THR A 120 12.51 -26.52 -3.90
N ILE A 121 13.00 -26.26 -2.70
CA ILE A 121 12.89 -24.94 -2.06
C ILE A 121 13.91 -24.02 -2.71
N VAL A 122 13.42 -22.96 -3.36
CA VAL A 122 14.24 -21.96 -4.09
C VAL A 122 14.28 -20.60 -3.39
N GLY A 123 13.40 -20.37 -2.43
CA GLY A 123 13.37 -19.12 -1.69
C GLY A 123 12.68 -19.25 -0.34
N VAL A 124 13.02 -18.31 0.54
CA VAL A 124 12.42 -18.15 1.87
C VAL A 124 11.88 -16.73 2.00
N LEU A 125 10.64 -16.61 2.40
CA LEU A 125 10.00 -15.31 2.62
C LEU A 125 10.66 -14.55 3.76
N GLU A 126 10.55 -13.24 3.71
CA GLU A 126 10.91 -12.41 4.85
C GLU A 126 10.06 -12.79 6.07
N PRO A 127 10.67 -12.99 7.26
CA PRO A 127 9.93 -13.36 8.45
C PRO A 127 8.91 -12.29 8.81
N GLU A 128 7.72 -12.74 9.21
CA GLU A 128 6.67 -11.82 9.67
C GLU A 128 7.09 -11.15 10.98
N ASN A 129 6.81 -9.86 11.11
CA ASN A 129 7.03 -9.16 12.36
C ASN A 129 5.93 -9.52 13.36
N LEU A 130 6.20 -10.48 14.20
CA LEU A 130 5.29 -10.98 15.24
C LEU A 130 5.58 -10.39 16.62
N SER A 131 6.26 -9.25 16.71
CA SER A 131 6.63 -8.62 17.99
C SER A 131 5.43 -8.31 18.90
N TYR A 132 4.25 -8.18 18.32
CA TYR A 132 2.98 -7.97 19.03
C TYR A 132 2.26 -9.26 19.42
N CYS A 133 2.73 -10.41 18.94
CA CYS A 133 2.11 -11.71 19.20
C CYS A 133 2.90 -12.46 20.25
N THR A 134 2.21 -12.84 21.32
CA THR A 134 2.76 -13.73 22.33
C THR A 134 1.85 -14.92 22.54
N THR A 135 2.43 -16.08 22.80
CA THR A 135 1.73 -17.31 23.16
C THR A 135 2.28 -17.84 24.49
N THR A 136 1.64 -18.84 25.05
CA THR A 136 2.06 -19.45 26.28
C THR A 136 2.61 -20.85 26.01
N ASP A 137 3.83 -21.14 26.47
CA ASP A 137 4.42 -22.48 26.38
C ASP A 137 3.74 -23.47 27.32
N ALA A 138 4.16 -24.74 27.29
CA ALA A 138 3.61 -25.80 28.10
C ALA A 138 3.88 -25.57 29.61
N GLU A 139 4.88 -24.79 29.95
CA GLU A 139 5.31 -24.43 31.31
C GLU A 139 4.59 -23.17 31.84
N GLY A 140 3.77 -22.48 30.98
CA GLY A 140 3.01 -21.28 31.34
C GLY A 140 3.77 -19.96 31.16
N ASN A 141 4.95 -19.97 30.50
CA ASN A 141 5.70 -18.76 30.21
C ASN A 141 5.18 -18.08 28.93
N THR A 142 5.21 -16.76 28.91
CA THR A 142 4.87 -15.98 27.69
C THR A 142 6.07 -15.99 26.75
N ILE A 143 5.88 -16.56 25.56
CA ILE A 143 6.88 -16.62 24.50
C ILE A 143 6.38 -15.92 23.23
N PRO A 144 7.25 -15.40 22.36
CA PRO A 144 6.84 -14.90 21.06
C PRO A 144 6.12 -15.98 20.24
N CYS A 145 5.14 -15.58 19.42
CA CYS A 145 4.52 -16.53 18.49
C CYS A 145 5.54 -17.11 17.52
N PRO A 146 5.46 -18.41 17.22
CA PRO A 146 6.30 -19.02 16.18
C PRO A 146 5.93 -18.43 14.81
N GLN A 147 6.90 -18.40 13.90
CA GLN A 147 6.64 -17.99 12.52
C GLN A 147 5.60 -18.92 11.87
N PRO A 148 4.65 -18.37 11.09
CA PRO A 148 3.62 -19.18 10.45
C PRO A 148 4.22 -20.15 9.44
N LEU A 149 3.60 -21.32 9.33
CA LEU A 149 3.94 -22.32 8.32
C LEU A 149 3.15 -22.03 7.05
N SER A 150 3.79 -21.50 6.04
CA SER A 150 3.18 -21.25 4.73
C SER A 150 4.14 -21.64 3.60
N ALA A 151 3.56 -21.98 2.47
CA ALA A 151 4.29 -22.35 1.28
C ALA A 151 3.60 -21.78 0.03
N PHE A 152 4.41 -21.39 -0.94
CA PHE A 152 3.98 -21.00 -2.28
C PHE A 152 4.57 -22.00 -3.28
N VAL A 153 3.79 -22.32 -4.31
CA VAL A 153 4.23 -23.19 -5.41
C VAL A 153 3.82 -22.53 -6.73
N LEU A 154 4.64 -22.70 -7.75
CA LEU A 154 4.28 -22.24 -9.09
C LEU A 154 3.14 -23.11 -9.63
N ALA A 155 2.00 -22.49 -9.96
CA ALA A 155 0.77 -23.21 -10.33
C ALA A 155 0.99 -24.16 -11.52
N ASP A 156 1.67 -23.68 -12.56
CA ASP A 156 1.87 -24.43 -13.79
C ASP A 156 2.68 -25.72 -13.56
N SER A 157 3.80 -25.65 -12.83
CA SER A 157 4.60 -26.82 -12.51
C SER A 157 3.91 -27.78 -11.53
N TYR A 158 3.14 -27.24 -10.60
CA TYR A 158 2.38 -28.05 -9.64
C TYR A 158 1.21 -28.80 -10.31
N GLU A 159 0.45 -28.15 -11.19
CA GLU A 159 -0.67 -28.77 -11.91
C GLU A 159 -0.23 -29.93 -12.82
N GLN A 160 1.00 -29.86 -13.37
CA GLN A 160 1.59 -30.94 -14.16
C GLN A 160 1.81 -32.22 -13.34
N GLN A 161 1.98 -32.10 -12.01
CA GLN A 161 2.19 -33.27 -11.13
C GLN A 161 0.89 -33.92 -10.69
N LEU A 162 -0.25 -33.21 -10.82
CA LEU A 162 -1.54 -33.73 -10.39
C LEU A 162 -2.12 -34.73 -11.39
N PRO A 163 -2.70 -35.83 -10.94
CA PRO A 163 -3.42 -36.76 -11.82
C PRO A 163 -4.52 -36.05 -12.63
N GLU A 164 -4.73 -36.46 -13.87
CA GLU A 164 -5.77 -35.86 -14.73
C GLU A 164 -7.17 -36.00 -14.18
N GLU A 165 -7.44 -37.05 -13.41
CA GLU A 165 -8.71 -37.32 -12.78
C GLU A 165 -8.97 -36.55 -11.49
N SER A 166 -7.95 -35.84 -10.98
CA SER A 166 -8.07 -35.08 -9.73
C SER A 166 -8.89 -33.79 -9.93
N GLU A 167 -9.74 -33.51 -8.96
CA GLU A 167 -10.39 -32.20 -8.89
C GLU A 167 -9.35 -31.11 -8.58
N ARG A 168 -9.45 -30.01 -9.30
CA ARG A 168 -8.55 -28.86 -9.15
C ARG A 168 -9.33 -27.67 -8.61
N PRO A 169 -8.76 -26.88 -7.68
CA PRO A 169 -9.37 -25.63 -7.28
C PRO A 169 -9.47 -24.67 -8.48
N ILE A 170 -10.57 -23.94 -8.57
CA ILE A 170 -10.72 -22.90 -9.59
C ILE A 170 -9.84 -21.70 -9.18
N PRO A 171 -8.94 -21.24 -10.06
CA PRO A 171 -8.07 -20.13 -9.73
C PRO A 171 -8.83 -18.80 -9.66
N THR A 172 -8.34 -17.92 -8.83
CA THR A 172 -8.75 -16.52 -8.75
C THR A 172 -7.80 -15.68 -9.59
N LEU A 173 -8.34 -14.88 -10.51
CA LEU A 173 -7.56 -13.90 -11.26
C LEU A 173 -7.50 -12.59 -10.46
N GLU A 174 -6.30 -12.14 -10.17
CA GLU A 174 -6.02 -10.88 -9.51
C GLU A 174 -5.41 -9.92 -10.52
N ILE A 175 -5.97 -8.71 -10.61
CA ILE A 175 -5.47 -7.66 -11.52
C ILE A 175 -5.30 -6.39 -10.73
N TRP A 176 -4.14 -5.79 -10.82
CA TRP A 176 -3.93 -4.46 -10.29
C TRP A 176 -4.47 -3.43 -11.29
N ALA A 177 -5.41 -2.63 -10.84
CA ALA A 177 -5.96 -1.51 -11.59
C ALA A 177 -5.96 -0.25 -10.72
N GLY A 178 -5.72 0.90 -11.34
CA GLY A 178 -5.85 2.18 -10.65
C GLY A 178 -7.25 2.36 -10.06
N LYS A 179 -7.37 3.06 -8.92
CA LYS A 179 -8.67 3.24 -8.21
C LYS A 179 -9.78 3.77 -9.14
N ALA A 180 -9.43 4.62 -10.12
CA ALA A 180 -10.39 5.17 -11.07
C ALA A 180 -10.88 4.14 -12.12
N GLU A 181 -10.07 3.14 -12.43
CA GLU A 181 -10.32 2.15 -13.48
C GLU A 181 -10.81 0.81 -12.93
N ALA A 182 -10.65 0.58 -11.64
CA ALA A 182 -10.95 -0.70 -11.00
C ALA A 182 -12.39 -1.20 -11.26
N GLN A 183 -13.38 -0.31 -11.22
CA GLN A 183 -14.77 -0.68 -11.49
C GLN A 183 -14.97 -1.10 -12.95
N GLN A 184 -14.39 -0.37 -13.88
CA GLN A 184 -14.47 -0.68 -15.32
C GLN A 184 -13.78 -2.02 -15.63
N VAL A 185 -12.62 -2.29 -15.06
CA VAL A 185 -11.91 -3.57 -15.24
C VAL A 185 -12.73 -4.73 -14.67
N LYS A 186 -13.36 -4.57 -13.51
CA LYS A 186 -14.27 -5.58 -12.93
C LYS A 186 -15.45 -5.88 -13.85
N ASP A 187 -16.12 -4.85 -14.35
CA ASP A 187 -17.29 -5.02 -15.22
C ASP A 187 -16.91 -5.71 -16.53
N LEU A 188 -15.75 -5.35 -17.11
CA LEU A 188 -15.22 -6.00 -18.31
C LEU A 188 -14.81 -7.45 -18.05
N ALA A 189 -14.12 -7.75 -16.95
CA ALA A 189 -13.73 -9.10 -16.58
C ALA A 189 -14.97 -9.98 -16.36
N LYS A 190 -15.93 -9.46 -15.60
CA LYS A 190 -17.20 -10.16 -15.37
C LYS A 190 -17.96 -10.44 -16.67
N ALA A 191 -18.14 -9.44 -17.53
CA ALA A 191 -18.84 -9.61 -18.80
C ALA A 191 -18.12 -10.60 -19.72
N SER A 192 -16.79 -10.56 -19.80
CA SER A 192 -16.00 -11.45 -20.64
C SER A 192 -16.03 -12.91 -20.18
N LEU A 193 -15.92 -13.14 -18.87
CA LEU A 193 -15.93 -14.49 -18.30
C LEU A 193 -17.35 -15.06 -18.21
N ASP A 194 -18.34 -14.26 -17.84
CA ASP A 194 -19.76 -14.67 -17.84
C ASP A 194 -20.26 -15.05 -19.24
N ALA A 195 -19.74 -14.41 -20.29
CA ALA A 195 -20.05 -14.79 -21.67
C ALA A 195 -19.53 -16.19 -22.05
N GLN A 196 -18.47 -16.68 -21.42
CA GLN A 196 -17.85 -17.98 -21.70
C GLN A 196 -18.39 -19.09 -20.79
N PHE A 197 -18.71 -18.77 -19.54
CA PHE A 197 -19.08 -19.75 -18.49
C PHE A 197 -20.55 -19.67 -18.06
N GLY A 198 -21.29 -18.69 -18.54
CA GLY A 198 -22.68 -18.44 -18.20
C GLY A 198 -22.86 -17.24 -17.27
N GLN A 199 -24.03 -16.61 -17.34
CA GLN A 199 -24.32 -15.43 -16.52
C GLN A 199 -24.25 -15.75 -15.02
N GLY A 200 -23.51 -14.92 -14.28
CA GLY A 200 -23.38 -15.06 -12.83
C GLY A 200 -22.34 -16.09 -12.38
N SER A 201 -21.59 -16.69 -13.33
CA SER A 201 -20.49 -17.62 -13.00
C SER A 201 -19.27 -16.91 -12.39
N THR A 202 -19.12 -15.62 -12.66
CA THR A 202 -17.97 -14.82 -12.20
C THR A 202 -18.35 -13.95 -11.01
N GLN A 203 -17.61 -14.10 -9.92
CA GLN A 203 -17.68 -13.19 -8.77
C GLN A 203 -16.47 -12.28 -8.79
N THR A 204 -16.71 -11.00 -8.58
CA THR A 204 -15.65 -9.99 -8.50
C THR A 204 -15.65 -9.35 -7.12
N THR A 205 -14.49 -9.31 -6.49
CA THR A 205 -14.27 -8.66 -5.19
C THR A 205 -13.16 -7.63 -5.30
N ASP A 206 -13.26 -6.58 -4.50
CA ASP A 206 -12.14 -5.67 -4.31
C ASP A 206 -11.21 -6.26 -3.27
N ASN A 207 -10.06 -6.72 -3.71
CA ASN A 207 -9.00 -7.15 -2.82
C ASN A 207 -8.07 -5.95 -2.55
N VAL A 208 -8.62 -4.88 -1.97
CA VAL A 208 -7.79 -3.81 -1.46
C VAL A 208 -7.06 -4.37 -0.25
N SER A 209 -5.81 -4.74 -0.45
CA SER A 209 -4.94 -5.27 0.60
C SER A 209 -4.96 -4.34 1.81
N GLY A 210 -5.47 -4.85 2.89
CA GLY A 210 -5.56 -4.12 4.15
C GLY A 210 -7.00 -3.81 4.52
N SER A 211 -7.56 -4.68 5.35
CA SER A 211 -8.52 -4.37 6.39
C SER A 211 -9.53 -3.27 6.06
N SER A 212 -10.77 -3.70 5.91
CA SER A 212 -11.95 -2.82 6.06
C SER A 212 -11.78 -1.41 5.48
N ASN A 213 -12.24 -1.20 4.26
CA ASN A 213 -12.35 0.12 3.60
C ASN A 213 -12.91 1.20 4.52
N VAL A 214 -13.73 0.82 5.51
CA VAL A 214 -14.31 1.70 6.52
C VAL A 214 -13.23 2.34 7.41
N SER A 215 -12.20 1.57 7.81
CA SER A 215 -11.14 2.10 8.69
C SER A 215 -10.16 3.02 7.95
N ALA A 216 -9.79 2.67 6.72
CA ALA A 216 -8.88 3.49 5.92
C ALA A 216 -9.54 4.80 5.46
N ASP A 217 -10.80 4.75 5.02
CA ASP A 217 -11.56 5.95 4.63
C ASP A 217 -11.90 6.82 5.86
N ALA A 218 -12.23 6.23 7.00
CA ALA A 218 -12.43 6.97 8.25
C ALA A 218 -11.11 7.62 8.70
N PHE A 219 -10.00 6.89 8.66
CA PHE A 219 -8.69 7.42 9.02
C PHE A 219 -8.26 8.58 8.11
N THR A 220 -8.37 8.41 6.79
CA THR A 220 -8.05 9.50 5.84
C THR A 220 -8.96 10.71 6.02
N THR A 221 -10.23 10.50 6.31
CA THR A 221 -11.19 11.61 6.60
C THR A 221 -10.80 12.35 7.87
N VAL A 222 -10.47 11.64 8.96
CA VAL A 222 -10.05 12.24 10.21
C VAL A 222 -8.74 13.00 10.06
N VAL A 223 -7.73 12.40 9.40
CA VAL A 223 -6.41 13.02 9.16
C VAL A 223 -6.56 14.26 8.26
N THR A 224 -7.33 14.16 7.17
CA THR A 224 -7.57 15.31 6.29
C THR A 224 -8.36 16.40 7.00
N GLY A 225 -9.40 16.04 7.74
CA GLY A 225 -10.21 16.99 8.52
C GLY A 225 -9.38 17.71 9.58
N SER A 226 -8.54 16.99 10.33
CA SER A 226 -7.64 17.59 11.31
C SER A 226 -6.59 18.49 10.66
N GLY A 227 -6.06 18.12 9.51
CA GLY A 227 -5.13 18.95 8.73
C GLY A 227 -5.75 20.26 8.28
N VAL A 228 -6.97 20.21 7.73
CA VAL A 228 -7.73 21.41 7.35
C VAL A 228 -8.02 22.29 8.56
N PHE A 229 -8.42 21.69 9.68
CA PHE A 229 -8.68 22.43 10.92
C PHE A 229 -7.43 23.16 11.43
N VAL A 230 -6.27 22.49 11.46
CA VAL A 230 -5.00 23.12 11.85
C VAL A 230 -4.62 24.26 10.89
N MET A 231 -4.85 24.08 9.58
CA MET A 231 -4.62 25.14 8.59
C MET A 231 -5.51 26.37 8.83
N ILE A 232 -6.77 26.17 9.20
CA ILE A 232 -7.69 27.29 9.54
C ILE A 232 -7.20 28.04 10.78
N LEU A 233 -6.78 27.31 11.83
CA LEU A 233 -6.22 27.93 13.03
C LEU A 233 -4.93 28.70 12.73
N GLY A 234 -4.06 28.15 11.90
CA GLY A 234 -2.84 28.82 11.41
C GLY A 234 -3.15 30.09 10.62
N ALA A 235 -4.15 30.06 9.74
CA ALA A 235 -4.60 31.22 8.98
C ALA A 235 -5.15 32.33 9.89
N LEU A 236 -5.95 31.99 10.88
CA LEU A 236 -6.49 32.95 11.85
C LEU A 236 -5.37 33.60 12.68
N SER A 237 -4.40 32.79 13.11
CA SER A 237 -3.20 33.28 13.81
C SER A 237 -2.39 34.23 12.95
N LEU A 238 -2.16 33.89 11.67
CA LEU A 238 -1.44 34.72 10.71
C LEU A 238 -2.15 36.06 10.47
N VAL A 239 -3.47 36.05 10.28
CA VAL A 239 -4.29 37.28 10.15
C VAL A 239 -4.14 38.16 11.37
N ASN A 240 -4.24 37.60 12.58
CA ASN A 240 -4.14 38.36 13.83
C ASN A 240 -2.75 39.01 13.97
N ILE A 241 -1.66 38.26 13.75
CA ILE A 241 -0.31 38.82 13.82
C ILE A 241 -0.09 39.88 12.73
N SER A 242 -0.56 39.64 11.51
CA SER A 242 -0.40 40.58 10.40
C SER A 242 -1.20 41.89 10.65
N LEU A 243 -2.40 41.82 11.25
CA LEU A 243 -3.18 43.02 11.63
C LEU A 243 -2.43 43.87 12.68
N VAL A 244 -1.83 43.23 13.69
CA VAL A 244 -1.00 43.92 14.68
C VAL A 244 0.20 44.58 14.03
N THR A 245 0.92 43.85 13.16
CA THR A 245 2.08 44.38 12.43
C THR A 245 1.72 45.57 11.53
N VAL A 246 0.57 45.51 10.81
CA VAL A 246 0.10 46.61 9.99
C VAL A 246 -0.19 47.85 10.88
N ARG A 247 -0.83 47.64 12.03
CA ARG A 247 -1.09 48.75 12.98
C ARG A 247 0.20 49.40 13.51
N GLN A 248 1.23 48.61 13.79
CA GLN A 248 2.53 49.12 14.23
C GLN A 248 3.26 49.89 13.12
N ARG A 249 3.06 49.56 11.84
CA ARG A 249 3.67 50.19 10.68
C ARG A 249 2.80 51.28 10.02
N ILE A 250 1.71 51.76 10.68
CA ILE A 250 0.80 52.73 10.09
C ILE A 250 1.54 53.99 9.62
N HIS A 251 2.47 54.50 10.42
CA HIS A 251 3.27 55.69 10.10
C HIS A 251 4.14 55.48 8.83
N GLU A 252 4.80 54.35 8.72
CA GLU A 252 5.62 53.99 7.53
C GLU A 252 4.76 53.91 6.27
N ILE A 253 3.59 53.25 6.36
CA ILE A 253 2.62 53.16 5.26
C ILE A 253 2.13 54.53 4.85
N GLY A 254 1.82 55.39 5.82
CA GLY A 254 1.39 56.76 5.59
C GLY A 254 2.43 57.60 4.87
N VAL A 255 3.69 57.53 5.30
CA VAL A 255 4.83 58.23 4.67
C VAL A 255 5.02 57.73 3.21
N ARG A 256 5.03 56.43 2.99
CA ARG A 256 5.14 55.91 1.60
C ARG A 256 4.02 56.37 0.70
N ARG A 257 2.83 56.53 1.23
CA ARG A 257 1.63 56.99 0.50
C ARG A 257 1.70 58.50 0.19
N SER A 258 2.24 59.33 1.10
CA SER A 258 2.43 60.77 0.86
C SER A 258 3.53 61.01 -0.22
N PHE A 259 4.48 60.11 -0.39
CA PHE A 259 5.46 60.10 -1.50
C PHE A 259 4.93 59.47 -2.81
N GLY A 260 3.62 59.23 -2.93
CA GLY A 260 2.99 58.79 -4.17
C GLY A 260 2.87 57.29 -4.36
N ALA A 261 3.11 56.45 -3.33
CA ALA A 261 2.86 55.01 -3.43
C ALA A 261 1.37 54.71 -3.67
N THR A 262 1.08 53.97 -4.73
CA THR A 262 -0.28 53.56 -5.05
C THR A 262 -0.81 52.53 -4.05
N SER A 263 -2.11 52.60 -3.77
CA SER A 263 -2.78 51.61 -2.90
C SER A 263 -2.56 50.17 -3.34
N ARG A 264 -2.51 49.94 -4.66
CA ARG A 264 -2.23 48.62 -5.22
C ARG A 264 -0.85 48.10 -4.86
N ARG A 265 0.17 48.94 -4.85
CA ARG A 265 1.54 48.55 -4.50
C ARG A 265 1.65 48.15 -3.02
N ILE A 266 0.97 48.87 -2.15
CA ILE A 266 0.94 48.55 -0.70
C ILE A 266 0.18 47.25 -0.47
N PHE A 267 -0.96 47.04 -1.14
CA PHE A 267 -1.74 45.82 -1.05
C PHE A 267 -0.90 44.59 -1.40
N PHE A 268 -0.30 44.61 -2.60
CA PHE A 268 0.52 43.47 -3.04
C PHE A 268 1.78 43.27 -2.19
N SER A 269 2.38 44.32 -1.65
CA SER A 269 3.55 44.19 -0.75
C SER A 269 3.19 43.40 0.52
N ILE A 270 2.06 43.71 1.16
CA ILE A 270 1.62 43.02 2.40
C ILE A 270 1.15 41.60 2.07
N MET A 271 0.42 41.43 0.98
CA MET A 271 -0.03 40.10 0.54
C MET A 271 1.15 39.17 0.23
N LEU A 272 2.16 39.67 -0.50
CA LEU A 272 3.36 38.91 -0.83
C LEU A 272 4.17 38.52 0.41
N GLU A 273 4.23 39.39 1.42
CA GLU A 273 4.89 39.09 2.69
C GLU A 273 4.26 37.84 3.35
N SER A 274 2.94 37.76 3.38
CA SER A 274 2.21 36.59 3.91
C SER A 274 2.42 35.34 3.06
N VAL A 275 2.40 35.46 1.74
CA VAL A 275 2.61 34.34 0.81
C VAL A 275 4.05 33.79 0.93
N VAL A 276 5.05 34.65 0.96
CA VAL A 276 6.45 34.22 1.12
C VAL A 276 6.66 33.50 2.45
N ALA A 277 6.10 34.04 3.53
CA ALA A 277 6.20 33.42 4.85
C ALA A 277 5.58 32.00 4.86
N THR A 278 4.39 31.84 4.27
CA THR A 278 3.73 30.53 4.22
C THR A 278 4.40 29.53 3.27
N VAL A 279 4.94 29.99 2.14
CA VAL A 279 5.71 29.14 1.23
C VAL A 279 7.00 28.62 1.90
N VAL A 280 7.76 29.51 2.55
CA VAL A 280 8.96 29.12 3.30
C VAL A 280 8.62 28.14 4.42
N ALA A 281 7.59 28.42 5.21
CA ALA A 281 7.12 27.51 6.24
C ALA A 281 6.66 26.16 5.67
N GLY A 282 5.98 26.17 4.52
CA GLY A 282 5.55 24.96 3.83
C GLY A 282 6.71 24.10 3.35
N VAL A 283 7.74 24.71 2.76
CA VAL A 283 8.98 23.99 2.34
C VAL A 283 9.71 23.38 3.54
N VAL A 284 9.84 24.14 4.62
CA VAL A 284 10.44 23.64 5.87
C VAL A 284 9.60 22.49 6.46
N GLY A 285 8.27 22.62 6.46
CA GLY A 285 7.35 21.58 6.93
C GLY A 285 7.48 20.28 6.13
N VAL A 286 7.55 20.37 4.80
CA VAL A 286 7.80 19.21 3.92
C VAL A 286 9.16 18.58 4.24
N GLY A 287 10.21 19.39 4.43
CA GLY A 287 11.53 18.89 4.80
C GLY A 287 11.51 18.13 6.13
N ILE A 288 10.85 18.67 7.15
CA ILE A 288 10.69 18.01 8.44
C ILE A 288 9.91 16.71 8.29
N ALA A 289 8.83 16.69 7.49
CA ALA A 289 8.04 15.48 7.25
C ALA A 289 8.87 14.37 6.58
N ILE A 290 9.72 14.70 5.61
CA ILE A 290 10.62 13.74 4.95
C ILE A 290 11.60 13.15 5.98
N VAL A 291 12.20 14.00 6.82
CA VAL A 291 13.13 13.54 7.86
C VAL A 291 12.39 12.67 8.89
N ALA A 292 11.22 13.08 9.33
CA ALA A 292 10.43 12.33 10.31
C ALA A 292 10.05 10.93 9.78
N LEU A 293 9.63 10.82 8.52
CA LEU A 293 9.31 9.53 7.90
C LEU A 293 10.52 8.58 7.81
N ARG A 294 11.73 9.12 7.72
CA ARG A 294 12.96 8.29 7.68
C ARG A 294 13.45 7.84 9.06
N TRP A 295 13.19 8.62 10.09
CA TRP A 295 13.77 8.40 11.42
C TRP A 295 12.78 7.78 12.42
N VAL A 296 11.48 7.97 12.18
CA VAL A 296 10.45 7.40 13.06
C VAL A 296 10.08 6.02 12.52
N PRO A 297 10.33 4.94 13.27
CA PRO A 297 9.85 3.61 12.88
C PRO A 297 8.32 3.62 12.93
N LEU A 298 7.68 3.68 11.75
CA LEU A 298 6.21 3.70 11.65
C LEU A 298 5.59 2.46 12.30
N SER A 299 6.30 1.34 12.29
CA SER A 299 5.88 0.11 12.97
C SER A 299 5.69 0.27 14.49
N ALA A 300 6.44 1.18 15.12
CA ALA A 300 6.30 1.47 16.55
C ALA A 300 5.13 2.43 16.87
N VAL A 301 4.67 3.19 15.88
CA VAL A 301 3.54 4.15 16.03
C VAL A 301 2.21 3.50 15.66
N PHE A 302 2.23 2.59 14.69
CA PHE A 302 1.05 1.88 14.19
C PHE A 302 1.20 0.38 14.48
N ASP A 303 1.18 0.04 15.77
CA ASP A 303 1.33 -1.33 16.26
C ASP A 303 0.27 -2.26 15.62
N GLY A 304 0.73 -3.32 14.95
CA GLY A 304 -0.14 -4.33 14.32
C GLY A 304 -0.58 -4.08 12.87
N LEU A 305 -0.13 -3.00 12.20
CA LEU A 305 -0.36 -2.84 10.77
C LEU A 305 0.87 -3.28 9.97
N PRO A 306 0.72 -4.15 8.96
CA PRO A 306 1.81 -4.51 8.06
C PRO A 306 2.18 -3.28 7.21
N MET A 307 3.22 -2.55 7.63
CA MET A 307 3.72 -1.40 6.90
C MET A 307 5.05 -1.74 6.24
N PRO A 308 5.26 -1.33 4.97
CA PRO A 308 6.55 -1.51 4.32
C PRO A 308 7.64 -0.75 5.11
N SER A 309 8.80 -1.36 5.24
CA SER A 309 9.94 -0.81 5.99
C SER A 309 10.42 0.55 5.47
N ASN A 310 10.15 0.88 4.21
CA ASN A 310 10.48 2.16 3.56
C ASN A 310 9.36 2.60 2.62
N PRO A 311 8.29 3.24 3.13
CA PRO A 311 7.24 3.74 2.27
C PRO A 311 7.79 4.84 1.34
N PRO A 312 7.47 4.81 0.03
CA PRO A 312 7.87 5.86 -0.89
C PRO A 312 7.23 7.18 -0.47
N PHE A 313 8.02 8.26 -0.46
CA PHE A 313 7.52 9.58 -0.10
C PHE A 313 6.48 10.06 -1.14
N PRO A 314 5.26 10.45 -0.72
CA PRO A 314 4.21 10.86 -1.63
C PRO A 314 4.44 12.28 -2.16
N MET A 315 5.26 12.44 -3.21
CA MET A 315 5.60 13.73 -3.82
C MET A 315 4.36 14.55 -4.22
N LEU A 316 3.32 13.88 -4.70
CA LEU A 316 2.07 14.55 -5.07
C LEU A 316 1.40 15.21 -3.84
N ALA A 317 1.38 14.55 -2.70
CA ALA A 317 0.83 15.11 -1.46
C ALA A 317 1.64 16.33 -0.99
N ALA A 318 2.97 16.31 -1.14
CA ALA A 318 3.83 17.45 -0.80
C ALA A 318 3.52 18.66 -1.69
N VAL A 319 3.33 18.46 -3.00
CA VAL A 319 2.96 19.53 -3.93
C VAL A 319 1.57 20.10 -3.59
N ILE A 320 0.59 19.25 -3.35
CA ILE A 320 -0.77 19.67 -2.94
C ILE A 320 -0.70 20.46 -1.63
N GLY A 321 0.06 19.99 -0.64
CA GLY A 321 0.24 20.68 0.65
C GLY A 321 0.88 22.05 0.48
N LEU A 322 1.89 22.19 -0.38
CA LEU A 322 2.55 23.48 -0.66
C LEU A 322 1.60 24.44 -1.38
N LEU A 323 0.82 23.97 -2.33
CA LEU A 323 -0.19 24.77 -3.01
C LEU A 323 -1.29 25.23 -2.05
N ALA A 324 -1.75 24.35 -1.17
CA ALA A 324 -2.72 24.69 -0.13
C ALA A 324 -2.17 25.73 0.84
N ALA A 325 -0.93 25.57 1.31
CA ALA A 325 -0.27 26.56 2.18
C ALA A 325 -0.14 27.92 1.50
N THR A 326 0.20 27.96 0.22
CA THR A 326 0.28 29.17 -0.60
C THR A 326 -1.08 29.86 -0.73
N ALA A 327 -2.13 29.08 -1.00
CA ALA A 327 -3.50 29.60 -1.08
C ALA A 327 -3.98 30.18 0.25
N VAL A 328 -3.72 29.49 1.37
CA VAL A 328 -4.04 29.97 2.71
C VAL A 328 -3.26 31.24 3.05
N GLY A 329 -1.97 31.30 2.70
CA GLY A 329 -1.15 32.52 2.87
C GLY A 329 -1.68 33.71 2.07
N ALA A 330 -2.11 33.50 0.84
CA ALA A 330 -2.73 34.55 0.03
C ALA A 330 -4.06 35.02 0.61
N LEU A 331 -4.95 34.11 0.98
CA LEU A 331 -6.26 34.42 1.56
C LEU A 331 -6.14 35.15 2.91
N SER A 332 -5.26 34.67 3.79
CA SER A 332 -5.03 35.30 5.11
C SER A 332 -4.36 36.68 4.99
N GLY A 333 -3.56 36.90 3.93
CA GLY A 333 -2.93 38.19 3.63
C GLY A 333 -3.87 39.24 3.07
N ILE A 334 -5.04 38.87 2.53
CA ILE A 334 -6.02 39.81 1.95
C ILE A 334 -6.59 40.76 3.03
N ILE A 335 -6.99 40.25 4.19
CA ILE A 335 -7.60 41.02 5.25
C ILE A 335 -6.66 42.13 5.72
N PRO A 336 -5.42 41.87 6.17
CA PRO A 336 -4.51 42.93 6.60
C PRO A 336 -4.13 43.88 5.46
N ALA A 337 -4.02 43.37 4.21
CA ALA A 337 -3.74 44.23 3.07
C ALA A 337 -4.87 45.23 2.77
N ILE A 338 -6.13 44.81 2.88
CA ILE A 338 -7.29 45.72 2.75
C ILE A 338 -7.28 46.75 3.87
N VAL A 339 -7.01 46.35 5.11
CA VAL A 339 -6.96 47.28 6.26
C VAL A 339 -5.88 48.35 6.04
N ALA A 340 -4.67 47.91 5.59
CA ALA A 340 -3.56 48.82 5.30
C ALA A 340 -3.91 49.87 4.22
N VAL A 341 -4.62 49.47 3.18
CA VAL A 341 -5.00 50.36 2.06
C VAL A 341 -6.07 51.37 2.50
N ARG A 342 -6.93 51.05 3.47
CA ARG A 342 -7.99 51.95 3.95
C ARG A 342 -7.51 53.05 4.89
N ILE A 343 -6.27 52.99 5.38
CA ILE A 343 -5.67 54.00 6.25
C ILE A 343 -5.49 55.31 5.47
N ARG A 344 -6.05 56.40 5.99
CA ARG A 344 -5.92 57.72 5.38
C ARG A 344 -4.54 58.31 5.76
N PRO A 345 -3.81 58.96 4.83
CA PRO A 345 -2.49 59.54 5.14
C PRO A 345 -2.51 60.51 6.30
N ILE A 346 -3.63 61.27 6.44
CA ILE A 346 -3.78 62.28 7.50
C ILE A 346 -3.88 61.67 8.89
N ASP A 347 -4.46 60.47 9.01
CA ASP A 347 -4.57 59.72 10.28
C ASP A 347 -3.21 59.11 10.70
N ALA A 348 -2.36 58.82 9.73
CA ALA A 348 -1.03 58.25 9.95
C ALA A 348 0.03 59.29 10.43
N ILE A 349 -0.20 60.57 10.21
CA ILE A 349 0.74 61.65 10.63
C ILE A 349 0.31 62.19 12.02
N ARG A 350 -0.94 61.96 12.48
CA ARG A 350 -1.47 62.48 13.72
C ARG A 350 -1.21 61.59 14.94
N TYR A 351 -0.78 60.35 14.69
CA TYR A 351 -0.28 59.41 15.69
C TYR A 351 1.27 59.30 15.57
#